data_719ab414f1a35901afcb836a17300ce7
#
_entry.id   719ab414f1a35901afcb836a17300ce7
#
_cell.length_a   1.000
_cell.length_b   1.000
_cell.length_c   1.000
_cell.angle_alpha   90.00
_cell.angle_beta   90.00
_cell.angle_gamma   90.00
#
_symmetry.space_group_name_H-M   'P 1'
#
loop_
_entity.id
_entity.type
_entity.pdbx_description
1 polymer ?
#
loop_
_entity_poly.entity_id
_entity_poly.type
_entity_poly.pdbx_seq_one_letter_code
_entity_poly.pdbx_strand_id
1 'polypeptide(L)'
;EYEARKALENLQKLESEKLDEEVSSRLQNLLKRFKDSDGYEKPKDITADYAKFNEEQDVRRTIFVEMSKRSSTFTMNEKDEIIETISGMWSDFDFDFSRSPIFYPLNAITIEKGNFSSTKFYSNADFSEAKFTQTADFSKTIFAQTADFSGAKFTQKADFSWAKFTQTAYFSWAAFAQKAYFSWATFAQKAYFSGAKFAQTVYFSGVKFARTAYFILAKFFQTADFGGVEFTQIADFSEAKFFQTAAFGRAEFFQTAAFGRAEFTRTADFRGAIFFQNANFSRATFEKYSPRFAATTHGVSGEAYRARFAVLSEKQPAHDFAVREGSRPILLGETEL
;
A
#
# COMPACT_ATOMS: atom_id res chain seq x y z
N GLU A 1 -28.55 -0.30 6.64
CA GLU A 1 -29.44 -0.57 5.49
C GLU A 1 -28.64 -1.12 4.29
N TYR A 2 -27.56 -0.45 3.87
CA TYR A 2 -26.71 -0.92 2.75
C TYR A 2 -26.04 -2.28 3.00
N GLU A 3 -25.47 -2.52 4.18
CA GLU A 3 -24.85 -3.83 4.49
C GLU A 3 -25.88 -4.96 4.45
N ALA A 4 -27.13 -4.68 4.86
CA ALA A 4 -28.22 -5.64 4.76
C ALA A 4 -28.63 -5.89 3.31
N ARG A 5 -28.65 -4.86 2.45
CA ARG A 5 -28.96 -5.01 1.00
C ARG A 5 -27.86 -5.78 0.29
N LYS A 6 -26.60 -5.47 0.56
CA LYS A 6 -25.46 -6.19 -0.02
C LYS A 6 -25.39 -7.65 0.46
N ALA A 7 -25.79 -7.92 1.72
CA ALA A 7 -25.92 -9.27 2.21
C ALA A 7 -27.06 -10.03 1.52
N LEU A 8 -28.18 -9.37 1.19
CA LEU A 8 -29.30 -9.94 0.40
C LEU A 8 -28.89 -10.25 -1.04
N GLU A 9 -28.17 -9.35 -1.72
CA GLU A 9 -27.62 -9.59 -3.07
C GLU A 9 -26.63 -10.75 -3.08
N ASN A 10 -25.77 -10.81 -2.09
CA ASN A 10 -24.83 -11.91 -1.94
C ASN A 10 -25.56 -13.23 -1.65
N LEU A 11 -26.63 -13.23 -0.85
CA LEU A 11 -27.44 -14.44 -0.62
C LEU A 11 -28.15 -14.90 -1.89
N GLN A 12 -28.67 -14.00 -2.71
CA GLN A 12 -29.30 -14.36 -3.98
C GLN A 12 -28.29 -14.90 -5.00
N LYS A 13 -27.06 -14.36 -5.01
CA LYS A 13 -25.94 -14.96 -5.79
C LYS A 13 -25.49 -16.30 -5.23
N LEU A 14 -25.52 -16.48 -3.92
CA LEU A 14 -25.10 -17.69 -3.23
C LEU A 14 -26.09 -18.85 -3.39
N GLU A 15 -27.37 -18.57 -3.57
CA GLU A 15 -28.37 -19.60 -3.94
C GLU A 15 -28.13 -20.16 -5.34
N SER A 16 -27.42 -19.42 -6.21
CA SER A 16 -27.05 -19.86 -7.55
C SER A 16 -25.69 -20.56 -7.65
N GLU A 17 -24.83 -20.42 -6.66
CA GLU A 17 -23.50 -21.04 -6.60
C GLU A 17 -23.39 -21.86 -5.31
N LYS A 18 -23.04 -23.14 -5.38
CA LYS A 18 -22.80 -24.02 -4.22
C LYS A 18 -21.67 -23.44 -3.36
N LEU A 19 -21.99 -22.61 -2.38
CA LEU A 19 -21.05 -22.06 -1.42
C LEU A 19 -21.05 -22.81 -0.08
N ASP A 20 -19.93 -22.69 0.61
CA ASP A 20 -19.60 -23.25 1.91
C ASP A 20 -20.72 -22.99 2.96
N GLU A 21 -21.23 -24.01 3.62
CA GLU A 21 -22.34 -23.92 4.61
C GLU A 21 -22.04 -22.91 5.74
N GLU A 22 -20.76 -22.72 6.07
CA GLU A 22 -20.33 -21.77 7.12
C GLU A 22 -20.55 -20.30 6.71
N VAL A 23 -20.33 -19.95 5.45
CA VAL A 23 -20.54 -18.59 4.92
C VAL A 23 -22.03 -18.27 4.83
N SER A 24 -22.84 -19.26 4.43
CA SER A 24 -24.31 -19.15 4.38
C SER A 24 -24.89 -18.90 5.79
N SER A 25 -24.42 -19.63 6.79
CA SER A 25 -24.89 -19.48 8.17
C SER A 25 -24.52 -18.14 8.80
N ARG A 26 -23.32 -17.62 8.51
CA ARG A 26 -22.88 -16.27 8.94
C ARG A 26 -23.70 -15.17 8.31
N LEU A 27 -24.02 -15.27 7.02
CA LEU A 27 -24.87 -14.33 6.30
C LEU A 27 -26.32 -14.36 6.82
N GLN A 28 -26.87 -15.52 7.10
CA GLN A 28 -28.21 -15.66 7.71
C GLN A 28 -28.27 -15.07 9.11
N ASN A 29 -27.24 -15.25 9.93
CA ASN A 29 -27.15 -14.64 11.26
C ASN A 29 -27.02 -13.10 11.19
N LEU A 30 -26.27 -12.57 10.24
CA LEU A 30 -26.20 -11.13 9.98
C LEU A 30 -27.55 -10.57 9.54
N LEU A 31 -28.22 -11.22 8.59
CA LEU A 31 -29.57 -10.85 8.15
C LEU A 31 -30.61 -10.88 9.28
N LYS A 32 -30.53 -11.87 10.15
CA LYS A 32 -31.41 -11.95 11.32
C LYS A 32 -31.19 -10.78 12.27
N ARG A 33 -29.93 -10.45 12.57
CA ARG A 33 -29.59 -9.29 13.42
C ARG A 33 -30.06 -7.96 12.82
N PHE A 34 -30.04 -7.81 11.50
CA PHE A 34 -30.58 -6.62 10.83
C PHE A 34 -32.10 -6.58 10.82
N LYS A 35 -32.76 -7.72 10.61
CA LYS A 35 -34.24 -7.82 10.66
C LYS A 35 -34.80 -7.52 12.05
N ASP A 36 -34.04 -7.83 13.10
CA ASP A 36 -34.42 -7.63 14.49
C ASP A 36 -34.02 -6.21 14.99
N SER A 37 -33.48 -5.33 14.13
CA SER A 37 -33.11 -3.97 14.51
C SER A 37 -34.30 -3.01 14.34
N ASP A 38 -34.51 -2.08 15.30
CA ASP A 38 -35.64 -1.13 15.34
C ASP A 38 -35.75 -0.16 14.14
N GLY A 39 -34.84 -0.22 13.18
CA GLY A 39 -34.83 0.61 11.97
C GLY A 39 -34.99 -0.17 10.67
N TYR A 40 -35.29 -1.49 10.72
CA TYR A 40 -35.37 -2.30 9.50
C TYR A 40 -36.75 -2.19 8.84
N GLU A 41 -36.80 -1.53 7.69
CA GLU A 41 -37.94 -1.61 6.79
C GLU A 41 -37.71 -2.71 5.75
N LYS A 42 -38.60 -3.71 5.71
CA LYS A 42 -38.54 -4.77 4.70
C LYS A 42 -38.67 -4.16 3.30
N PRO A 43 -37.75 -4.43 2.36
CA PRO A 43 -37.89 -3.95 0.99
C PRO A 43 -39.22 -4.37 0.39
N LYS A 44 -40.01 -3.41 -0.07
CA LYS A 44 -41.33 -3.68 -0.70
C LYS A 44 -41.18 -4.08 -2.16
N ASP A 45 -40.16 -3.55 -2.81
CA ASP A 45 -39.82 -3.84 -4.21
C ASP A 45 -38.30 -3.71 -4.40
N ILE A 46 -37.63 -4.85 -4.59
CA ILE A 46 -36.18 -4.91 -4.77
C ILE A 46 -35.73 -4.13 -5.99
N THR A 47 -36.53 -4.14 -7.08
CA THR A 47 -36.19 -3.44 -8.33
C THR A 47 -36.27 -1.92 -8.16
N ALA A 48 -37.33 -1.44 -7.50
CA ALA A 48 -37.48 -0.01 -7.21
C ALA A 48 -36.43 0.49 -6.20
N ASP A 49 -36.11 -0.33 -5.20
CA ASP A 49 -35.07 0.00 -4.22
C ASP A 49 -33.68 0.02 -4.87
N TYR A 50 -33.42 -0.87 -5.84
CA TYR A 50 -32.18 -0.90 -6.60
C TYR A 50 -32.04 0.33 -7.53
N ALA A 51 -33.14 0.74 -8.15
CA ALA A 51 -33.17 1.95 -8.98
C ALA A 51 -32.86 3.20 -8.13
N LYS A 52 -33.52 3.37 -6.97
CA LYS A 52 -33.24 4.47 -6.03
C LYS A 52 -31.79 4.46 -5.54
N PHE A 53 -31.24 3.29 -5.25
CA PHE A 53 -29.83 3.17 -4.84
C PHE A 53 -28.88 3.61 -5.94
N ASN A 54 -29.15 3.24 -7.20
CA ASN A 54 -28.34 3.68 -8.33
C ASN A 54 -28.45 5.21 -8.53
N GLU A 55 -29.65 5.78 -8.44
CA GLU A 55 -29.86 7.23 -8.49
C GLU A 55 -29.07 7.95 -7.40
N GLU A 56 -29.11 7.44 -6.16
CA GLU A 56 -28.35 8.02 -5.05
C GLU A 56 -26.83 7.91 -5.28
N GLN A 57 -26.36 6.80 -5.84
CA GLN A 57 -24.95 6.64 -6.22
C GLN A 57 -24.54 7.69 -7.26
N ASP A 58 -25.37 7.92 -8.28
CA ASP A 58 -25.08 8.88 -9.35
C ASP A 58 -25.05 10.31 -8.81
N VAL A 59 -25.97 10.67 -7.92
CA VAL A 59 -25.96 11.99 -7.26
C VAL A 59 -24.67 12.17 -6.45
N ARG A 60 -24.30 11.22 -5.63
CA ARG A 60 -23.08 11.30 -4.82
C ARG A 60 -21.81 11.32 -5.67
N ARG A 61 -21.77 10.54 -6.75
CA ARG A 61 -20.68 10.58 -7.71
C ARG A 61 -20.55 11.95 -8.37
N THR A 62 -21.67 12.58 -8.71
CA THR A 62 -21.70 13.93 -9.31
C THR A 62 -21.04 14.94 -8.39
N ILE A 63 -21.19 14.83 -7.07
CA ILE A 63 -20.52 15.71 -6.10
C ILE A 63 -19.00 15.65 -6.28
N PHE A 64 -18.42 14.45 -6.37
CA PHE A 64 -16.96 14.31 -6.58
C PHE A 64 -16.51 14.83 -7.94
N VAL A 65 -17.32 14.63 -8.99
CA VAL A 65 -17.04 15.21 -10.32
C VAL A 65 -17.02 16.73 -10.25
N GLU A 66 -17.98 17.34 -9.58
CA GLU A 66 -18.05 18.78 -9.42
C GLU A 66 -16.93 19.34 -8.54
N MET A 67 -16.53 18.60 -7.50
CA MET A 67 -15.34 18.93 -6.70
C MET A 67 -14.10 18.96 -7.59
N SER A 68 -13.88 17.92 -8.40
CA SER A 68 -12.74 17.83 -9.30
C SER A 68 -12.70 18.99 -10.31
N LYS A 69 -13.86 19.38 -10.88
CA LYS A 69 -13.95 20.51 -11.81
C LYS A 69 -13.65 21.87 -11.18
N ARG A 70 -13.89 22.02 -9.88
CA ARG A 70 -13.72 23.27 -9.14
C ARG A 70 -12.44 23.33 -8.32
N SER A 71 -11.67 22.24 -8.32
CA SER A 71 -10.33 22.17 -7.75
C SER A 71 -9.32 22.92 -8.62
N SER A 72 -8.17 23.26 -8.07
CA SER A 72 -7.08 23.90 -8.79
C SER A 72 -6.58 23.04 -9.95
N THR A 73 -6.16 23.69 -11.01
CA THR A 73 -5.41 23.07 -12.08
C THR A 73 -3.96 23.48 -11.99
N PHE A 74 -3.04 22.61 -12.43
CA PHE A 74 -1.63 22.91 -12.42
C PHE A 74 -0.90 22.28 -13.59
N THR A 75 0.15 23.00 -14.04
CA THR A 75 1.06 22.54 -15.07
C THR A 75 2.30 21.97 -14.42
N MET A 76 2.84 20.91 -14.98
CA MET A 76 4.06 20.25 -14.51
C MET A 76 5.12 20.28 -15.59
N ASN A 77 6.39 20.32 -15.17
CA ASN A 77 7.52 20.13 -16.07
C ASN A 77 7.80 18.62 -16.28
N GLU A 78 8.79 18.33 -17.13
CA GLU A 78 9.23 16.96 -17.42
C GLU A 78 9.78 16.20 -16.18
N LYS A 79 10.05 16.90 -15.07
CA LYS A 79 10.52 16.34 -13.81
C LYS A 79 9.41 16.08 -12.80
N ASP A 80 8.15 16.21 -13.21
CA ASP A 80 6.96 16.14 -12.33
C ASP A 80 6.93 17.25 -11.24
N GLU A 81 7.59 18.41 -11.47
CA GLU A 81 7.52 19.57 -10.59
C GLU A 81 6.41 20.50 -11.07
N ILE A 82 5.61 21.03 -10.12
CA ILE A 82 4.58 22.02 -10.44
C ILE A 82 5.25 23.34 -10.81
N ILE A 83 5.00 23.82 -12.03
CA ILE A 83 5.52 25.10 -12.52
C ILE A 83 4.48 26.22 -12.45
N GLU A 84 3.20 25.88 -12.46
CA GLU A 84 2.11 26.84 -12.38
C GLU A 84 0.90 26.20 -11.71
N THR A 85 0.20 26.97 -10.87
CA THR A 85 -1.06 26.55 -10.23
C THR A 85 -2.11 27.63 -10.49
N ILE A 86 -3.23 27.26 -11.10
CA ILE A 86 -4.39 28.10 -11.25
C ILE A 86 -5.41 27.66 -10.21
N SER A 87 -5.67 28.51 -9.21
CA SER A 87 -6.59 28.21 -8.12
C SER A 87 -8.00 27.97 -8.63
N GLY A 88 -8.59 26.86 -8.25
CA GLY A 88 -9.98 26.56 -8.53
C GLY A 88 -10.93 27.30 -7.59
N MET A 89 -12.20 27.32 -7.92
CA MET A 89 -13.23 27.99 -7.10
C MET A 89 -13.35 27.41 -5.70
N TRP A 90 -12.97 26.14 -5.52
CA TRP A 90 -13.04 25.40 -4.25
C TRP A 90 -11.66 25.06 -3.67
N SER A 91 -10.62 25.76 -4.11
CA SER A 91 -9.24 25.52 -3.64
C SER A 91 -9.06 25.71 -2.13
N ASP A 92 -9.88 26.54 -1.49
CA ASP A 92 -9.79 26.82 -0.07
C ASP A 92 -10.70 25.90 0.80
N PHE A 93 -11.47 25.02 0.17
CA PHE A 93 -12.38 24.14 0.89
C PHE A 93 -11.69 22.90 1.43
N ASP A 94 -11.94 22.59 2.70
CA ASP A 94 -11.56 21.36 3.35
C ASP A 94 -12.65 20.31 3.15
N PHE A 95 -12.38 19.29 2.34
CA PHE A 95 -13.31 18.19 2.13
C PHE A 95 -13.05 17.09 3.16
N ASP A 96 -13.95 16.96 4.13
CA ASP A 96 -13.88 15.93 5.16
C ASP A 96 -14.83 14.77 4.87
N PHE A 97 -14.28 13.66 4.44
CA PHE A 97 -14.97 12.38 4.24
C PHE A 97 -14.60 11.37 5.32
N SER A 98 -13.99 11.83 6.42
CA SER A 98 -13.57 10.94 7.49
C SER A 98 -14.73 10.11 8.00
N ARG A 99 -14.46 8.81 8.27
CA ARG A 99 -15.45 7.83 8.76
C ARG A 99 -16.66 7.61 7.85
N SER A 100 -16.67 8.20 6.65
CA SER A 100 -17.78 8.06 5.72
C SER A 100 -17.76 6.71 5.01
N PRO A 101 -18.90 6.04 4.83
CA PRO A 101 -18.99 4.89 3.95
C PRO A 101 -19.15 5.37 2.50
N ILE A 102 -18.29 4.91 1.60
CA ILE A 102 -18.35 5.23 0.16
C ILE A 102 -18.66 3.96 -0.62
N PHE A 103 -19.79 3.94 -1.31
CA PHE A 103 -20.37 2.75 -1.94
C PHE A 103 -20.27 2.75 -3.46
N TYR A 104 -19.85 3.85 -4.05
CA TYR A 104 -19.79 4.06 -5.49
C TYR A 104 -18.33 4.19 -5.94
N PRO A 105 -18.04 3.79 -7.18
CA PRO A 105 -16.70 3.95 -7.69
C PRO A 105 -16.37 5.44 -7.88
N LEU A 106 -15.17 5.81 -7.46
CA LEU A 106 -14.60 7.12 -7.74
C LEU A 106 -13.65 6.96 -8.91
N ASN A 107 -13.74 7.82 -9.92
CA ASN A 107 -12.90 7.71 -11.11
C ASN A 107 -12.17 9.04 -11.34
N ALA A 108 -10.85 8.97 -11.44
CA ALA A 108 -9.95 10.03 -11.87
C ALA A 108 -10.26 11.42 -11.29
N ILE A 109 -10.41 11.51 -9.98
CA ILE A 109 -10.79 12.77 -9.31
C ILE A 109 -9.56 13.57 -8.86
N THR A 110 -9.62 14.87 -9.01
CA THR A 110 -8.68 15.81 -8.39
C THR A 110 -9.32 16.36 -7.12
N ILE A 111 -8.64 16.20 -6.00
CA ILE A 111 -9.06 16.76 -4.70
C ILE A 111 -7.86 17.46 -4.09
N GLU A 112 -7.98 18.74 -3.80
CA GLU A 112 -6.86 19.51 -3.25
C GLU A 112 -6.51 19.04 -1.85
N LYS A 113 -7.49 18.99 -0.97
CA LYS A 113 -7.34 18.51 0.39
C LYS A 113 -8.43 17.48 0.68
N GLY A 114 -8.04 16.25 0.87
CA GLY A 114 -8.97 15.14 1.11
C GLY A 114 -8.67 14.46 2.44
N ASN A 115 -9.56 14.60 3.40
CA ASN A 115 -9.54 13.80 4.62
C ASN A 115 -10.46 12.58 4.44
N PHE A 116 -9.85 11.42 4.16
CA PHE A 116 -10.51 10.12 4.06
C PHE A 116 -10.15 9.22 5.25
N SER A 117 -9.68 9.79 6.35
CA SER A 117 -9.27 9.00 7.50
C SER A 117 -10.40 8.14 8.06
N SER A 118 -10.13 6.87 8.28
CA SER A 118 -11.11 5.88 8.75
C SER A 118 -12.34 5.70 7.82
N THR A 119 -12.28 6.19 6.60
CA THR A 119 -13.29 5.96 5.56
C THR A 119 -13.32 4.48 5.15
N LYS A 120 -14.47 3.99 4.74
CA LYS A 120 -14.59 2.65 4.16
C LYS A 120 -15.12 2.73 2.74
N PHE A 121 -14.28 2.36 1.79
CA PHE A 121 -14.65 2.20 0.38
C PHE A 121 -15.16 0.78 0.15
N TYR A 122 -16.43 0.64 -0.18
CA TYR A 122 -17.07 -0.66 -0.44
C TYR A 122 -16.99 -1.09 -1.91
N SER A 123 -16.85 -0.14 -2.81
CA SER A 123 -16.63 -0.33 -4.24
C SER A 123 -15.16 -0.07 -4.60
N ASN A 124 -14.82 -0.24 -5.87
CA ASN A 124 -13.50 0.14 -6.37
C ASN A 124 -13.25 1.63 -6.10
N ALA A 125 -12.09 1.93 -5.55
CA ALA A 125 -11.63 3.29 -5.31
C ALA A 125 -10.59 3.63 -6.38
N ASP A 126 -11.02 4.27 -7.46
CA ASP A 126 -10.17 4.65 -8.57
C ASP A 126 -9.74 6.12 -8.41
N PHE A 127 -8.52 6.29 -7.95
CA PHE A 127 -7.79 7.55 -7.84
C PHE A 127 -6.65 7.61 -8.88
N SER A 128 -6.75 6.83 -9.96
CA SER A 128 -5.74 6.84 -11.01
C SER A 128 -5.59 8.25 -11.61
N GLU A 129 -4.35 8.69 -11.81
CA GLU A 129 -4.00 10.04 -12.26
C GLU A 129 -4.54 11.18 -11.38
N ALA A 130 -5.14 10.86 -10.23
CA ALA A 130 -5.67 11.87 -9.30
C ALA A 130 -4.57 12.80 -8.80
N LYS A 131 -4.92 14.04 -8.54
CA LYS A 131 -3.99 15.07 -8.09
C LYS A 131 -4.41 15.62 -6.73
N PHE A 132 -3.61 15.32 -5.71
CA PHE A 132 -3.77 15.84 -4.35
C PHE A 132 -2.78 16.98 -4.15
N THR A 133 -3.26 18.21 -4.23
CA THR A 133 -2.40 19.41 -4.17
C THR A 133 -2.07 19.84 -2.76
N GLN A 134 -2.81 19.34 -1.77
CA GLN A 134 -2.55 19.50 -0.35
C GLN A 134 -2.45 18.13 0.35
N THR A 135 -2.53 18.11 1.68
CA THR A 135 -2.44 16.86 2.44
C THR A 135 -3.58 15.90 2.07
N ALA A 136 -3.23 14.66 1.74
CA ALA A 136 -4.16 13.56 1.51
C ALA A 136 -4.08 12.59 2.69
N ASP A 137 -5.16 12.50 3.46
CA ASP A 137 -5.23 11.61 4.63
C ASP A 137 -6.14 10.42 4.34
N PHE A 138 -5.52 9.25 4.15
CA PHE A 138 -6.16 7.93 4.03
C PHE A 138 -5.82 7.04 5.23
N SER A 139 -5.42 7.62 6.35
CA SER A 139 -5.06 6.84 7.53
C SER A 139 -6.25 6.02 8.05
N LYS A 140 -6.00 4.77 8.44
CA LYS A 140 -7.03 3.82 8.91
C LYS A 140 -8.16 3.54 7.91
N THR A 141 -8.04 3.97 6.67
CA THR A 141 -9.02 3.73 5.61
C THR A 141 -9.10 2.24 5.28
N ILE A 142 -10.31 1.75 4.97
CA ILE A 142 -10.53 0.38 4.51
C ILE A 142 -10.96 0.41 3.05
N PHE A 143 -10.14 -0.16 2.18
CA PHE A 143 -10.48 -0.40 0.78
C PHE A 143 -10.96 -1.84 0.65
N ALA A 144 -12.29 -2.03 0.60
CA ALA A 144 -12.91 -3.36 0.53
C ALA A 144 -12.87 -3.98 -0.87
N GLN A 145 -12.58 -3.20 -1.88
CA GLN A 145 -12.34 -3.62 -3.26
C GLN A 145 -11.00 -3.06 -3.75
N THR A 146 -10.75 -3.14 -5.05
CA THR A 146 -9.53 -2.61 -5.66
C THR A 146 -9.37 -1.13 -5.36
N ALA A 147 -8.15 -0.74 -4.96
CA ALA A 147 -7.75 0.65 -4.80
C ALA A 147 -6.68 0.99 -5.84
N ASP A 148 -6.98 1.93 -6.72
CA ASP A 148 -6.08 2.35 -7.79
C ASP A 148 -5.62 3.79 -7.60
N PHE A 149 -4.34 3.96 -7.33
CA PHE A 149 -3.61 5.23 -7.25
C PHE A 149 -2.51 5.30 -8.32
N SER A 150 -2.66 4.54 -9.42
CA SER A 150 -1.68 4.54 -10.51
C SER A 150 -1.54 5.94 -11.09
N GLY A 151 -0.31 6.43 -11.23
CA GLY A 151 -0.03 7.78 -11.73
C GLY A 151 -0.52 8.93 -10.83
N ALA A 152 -1.12 8.64 -9.68
CA ALA A 152 -1.59 9.68 -8.76
C ALA A 152 -0.43 10.56 -8.27
N LYS A 153 -0.70 11.86 -8.11
CA LYS A 153 0.29 12.87 -7.71
C LYS A 153 -0.07 13.49 -6.37
N PHE A 154 0.79 13.26 -5.38
CA PHE A 154 0.68 13.81 -4.03
C PHE A 154 1.74 14.90 -3.85
N THR A 155 1.33 16.17 -3.91
CA THR A 155 2.27 17.31 -3.84
C THR A 155 2.63 17.67 -2.42
N GLN A 156 1.83 17.27 -1.44
CA GLN A 156 2.06 17.41 -0.01
C GLN A 156 2.09 16.05 0.67
N LYS A 157 1.99 16.02 2.00
CA LYS A 157 1.95 14.80 2.80
C LYS A 157 0.84 13.85 2.32
N ALA A 158 1.18 12.57 2.14
CA ALA A 158 0.22 11.49 1.91
C ALA A 158 0.29 10.49 3.06
N ASP A 159 -0.85 10.21 3.70
CA ASP A 159 -0.91 9.35 4.86
C ASP A 159 -1.84 8.15 4.62
N PHE A 160 -1.27 6.95 4.50
CA PHE A 160 -1.95 5.66 4.41
C PHE A 160 -1.64 4.78 5.64
N SER A 161 -1.22 5.39 6.76
CA SER A 161 -0.89 4.63 7.98
C SER A 161 -2.10 3.86 8.47
N TRP A 162 -1.89 2.58 8.81
CA TRP A 162 -2.96 1.67 9.25
C TRP A 162 -4.06 1.40 8.21
N ALA A 163 -3.89 1.82 6.97
CA ALA A 163 -4.86 1.53 5.91
C ALA A 163 -4.93 0.02 5.63
N LYS A 164 -6.12 -0.46 5.27
CA LYS A 164 -6.37 -1.87 4.94
C LYS A 164 -6.80 -2.00 3.49
N PHE A 165 -5.96 -2.64 2.68
CA PHE A 165 -6.27 -2.98 1.29
C PHE A 165 -6.63 -4.46 1.23
N THR A 166 -7.94 -4.77 1.10
CA THR A 166 -8.41 -6.17 1.11
C THR A 166 -8.31 -6.83 -0.26
N GLN A 167 -8.26 -6.04 -1.32
CA GLN A 167 -8.00 -6.49 -2.69
C GLN A 167 -6.71 -5.86 -3.22
N THR A 168 -6.45 -6.00 -4.51
CA THR A 168 -5.24 -5.46 -5.15
C THR A 168 -5.17 -3.94 -4.99
N ALA A 169 -3.97 -3.44 -4.66
CA ALA A 169 -3.68 -2.03 -4.54
C ALA A 169 -2.62 -1.60 -5.57
N TYR A 170 -2.93 -0.57 -6.33
CA TYR A 170 -2.04 -0.04 -7.36
C TYR A 170 -1.55 1.35 -6.96
N PHE A 171 -0.23 1.52 -6.93
CA PHE A 171 0.50 2.78 -6.77
C PHE A 171 1.57 2.90 -7.85
N SER A 172 1.42 2.17 -8.98
CA SER A 172 2.39 2.21 -10.06
C SER A 172 2.48 3.63 -10.63
N TRP A 173 3.72 4.12 -10.80
CA TRP A 173 4.00 5.47 -11.31
C TRP A 173 3.44 6.60 -10.45
N ALA A 174 2.91 6.33 -9.26
CA ALA A 174 2.50 7.37 -8.33
C ALA A 174 3.69 8.24 -7.90
N ALA A 175 3.46 9.54 -7.75
CA ALA A 175 4.49 10.49 -7.36
C ALA A 175 4.16 11.14 -6.01
N PHE A 176 5.08 11.01 -5.05
CA PHE A 176 4.98 11.58 -3.71
C PHE A 176 6.06 12.65 -3.55
N ALA A 177 5.68 13.92 -3.67
CA ALA A 177 6.62 15.04 -3.60
C ALA A 177 7.07 15.36 -2.18
N GLN A 178 6.30 14.98 -1.16
CA GLN A 178 6.62 15.11 0.24
C GLN A 178 6.62 13.75 0.94
N LYS A 179 6.65 13.73 2.27
CA LYS A 179 6.66 12.48 3.04
C LYS A 179 5.41 11.63 2.78
N ALA A 180 5.61 10.34 2.57
CA ALA A 180 4.55 9.36 2.41
C ALA A 180 4.59 8.35 3.57
N TYR A 181 3.45 8.08 4.16
CA TYR A 181 3.31 7.19 5.30
C TYR A 181 2.43 6.01 4.94
N PHE A 182 2.98 4.81 5.05
CA PHE A 182 2.28 3.53 4.92
C PHE A 182 2.43 2.67 6.18
N SER A 183 3.02 3.22 7.26
CA SER A 183 3.33 2.44 8.46
C SER A 183 2.11 1.67 8.97
N TRP A 184 2.31 0.38 9.27
CA TRP A 184 1.27 -0.53 9.77
C TRP A 184 0.09 -0.76 8.80
N ALA A 185 0.21 -0.38 7.54
CA ALA A 185 -0.79 -0.72 6.54
C ALA A 185 -0.77 -2.24 6.25
N THR A 186 -1.89 -2.76 5.76
CA THR A 186 -2.00 -4.17 5.37
C THR A 186 -2.48 -4.31 3.94
N PHE A 187 -1.77 -5.11 3.15
CA PHE A 187 -2.10 -5.45 1.78
C PHE A 187 -2.41 -6.94 1.71
N ALA A 188 -3.71 -7.28 1.66
CA ALA A 188 -4.15 -8.67 1.66
C ALA A 188 -3.96 -9.37 0.31
N GLN A 189 -3.88 -8.61 -0.77
CA GLN A 189 -3.58 -9.08 -2.12
C GLN A 189 -2.32 -8.39 -2.67
N LYS A 190 -2.08 -8.48 -3.98
CA LYS A 190 -0.90 -7.89 -4.62
C LYS A 190 -0.86 -6.37 -4.42
N ALA A 191 0.33 -5.83 -4.19
CA ALA A 191 0.59 -4.39 -4.09
C ALA A 191 1.61 -3.96 -5.15
N TYR A 192 1.26 -2.99 -5.97
CA TYR A 192 2.08 -2.51 -7.06
C TYR A 192 2.56 -1.09 -6.79
N PHE A 193 3.87 -0.95 -6.58
CA PHE A 193 4.58 0.33 -6.46
C PHE A 193 5.60 0.50 -7.58
N SER A 194 5.44 -0.24 -8.70
CA SER A 194 6.40 -0.20 -9.80
C SER A 194 6.48 1.18 -10.42
N GLY A 195 7.70 1.70 -10.58
CA GLY A 195 7.94 3.05 -11.10
C GLY A 195 7.52 4.20 -10.17
N ALA A 196 7.01 3.92 -8.98
CA ALA A 196 6.63 4.96 -8.03
C ALA A 196 7.84 5.83 -7.63
N LYS A 197 7.61 7.12 -7.43
CA LYS A 197 8.64 8.11 -7.07
C LYS A 197 8.35 8.68 -5.68
N PHE A 198 9.30 8.55 -4.76
CA PHE A 198 9.24 9.11 -3.41
C PHE A 198 10.34 10.17 -3.26
N ALA A 199 9.98 11.45 -3.45
CA ALA A 199 10.94 12.55 -3.43
C ALA A 199 11.49 12.83 -2.03
N GLN A 200 10.73 12.51 -0.98
CA GLN A 200 11.18 12.59 0.41
C GLN A 200 11.09 11.22 1.10
N THR A 201 11.24 11.23 2.43
CA THR A 201 11.18 10.00 3.22
C THR A 201 9.84 9.30 3.09
N VAL A 202 9.89 8.00 2.82
CA VAL A 202 8.71 7.13 2.86
C VAL A 202 8.84 6.12 3.99
N TYR A 203 7.74 5.90 4.71
CA TYR A 203 7.65 5.00 5.85
C TYR A 203 6.76 3.82 5.51
N PHE A 204 7.37 2.65 5.36
CA PHE A 204 6.68 1.36 5.25
C PHE A 204 6.81 0.52 6.53
N SER A 205 7.33 1.10 7.63
CA SER A 205 7.61 0.33 8.85
C SER A 205 6.40 -0.43 9.35
N GLY A 206 6.59 -1.72 9.64
CA GLY A 206 5.54 -2.62 10.14
C GLY A 206 4.43 -2.96 9.15
N VAL A 207 4.59 -2.67 7.87
CA VAL A 207 3.62 -3.04 6.83
C VAL A 207 3.58 -4.55 6.64
N LYS A 208 2.39 -5.10 6.36
CA LYS A 208 2.21 -6.50 6.00
C LYS A 208 1.76 -6.63 4.55
N PHE A 209 2.59 -7.30 3.74
CA PHE A 209 2.25 -7.71 2.38
C PHE A 209 1.94 -9.21 2.37
N ALA A 210 0.66 -9.57 2.37
CA ALA A 210 0.24 -10.97 2.38
C ALA A 210 0.40 -11.67 1.02
N ARG A 211 0.62 -10.91 -0.06
CA ARG A 211 0.92 -11.41 -1.41
C ARG A 211 2.11 -10.65 -1.98
N THR A 212 2.41 -10.87 -3.25
CA THR A 212 3.55 -10.24 -3.92
C THR A 212 3.48 -8.71 -3.86
N ALA A 213 4.58 -8.08 -3.47
CA ALA A 213 4.78 -6.65 -3.47
C ALA A 213 5.82 -6.28 -4.55
N TYR A 214 5.42 -5.42 -5.49
CA TYR A 214 6.25 -5.00 -6.62
C TYR A 214 6.72 -3.57 -6.42
N PHE A 215 8.04 -3.38 -6.30
CA PHE A 215 8.72 -2.09 -6.25
C PHE A 215 9.70 -1.93 -7.44
N ILE A 216 9.41 -2.62 -8.55
CA ILE A 216 10.27 -2.64 -9.75
C ILE A 216 10.42 -1.20 -10.27
N LEU A 217 11.65 -0.77 -10.55
CA LEU A 217 11.95 0.60 -11.04
C LEU A 217 11.53 1.73 -10.09
N ALA A 218 11.08 1.43 -8.87
CA ALA A 218 10.71 2.47 -7.90
C ALA A 218 11.94 3.34 -7.53
N LYS A 219 11.71 4.63 -7.29
CA LYS A 219 12.78 5.60 -6.98
C LYS A 219 12.55 6.22 -5.62
N PHE A 220 13.54 6.07 -4.73
CA PHE A 220 13.53 6.57 -3.36
C PHE A 220 14.64 7.62 -3.21
N PHE A 221 14.27 8.90 -3.30
CA PHE A 221 15.26 9.99 -3.32
C PHE A 221 15.81 10.32 -1.93
N GLN A 222 15.07 10.01 -0.85
CA GLN A 222 15.51 10.14 0.54
C GLN A 222 15.44 8.77 1.23
N THR A 223 15.18 8.73 2.54
CA THR A 223 15.09 7.50 3.28
C THR A 223 13.85 6.69 2.88
N ALA A 224 14.06 5.42 2.57
CA ALA A 224 13.00 4.42 2.42
C ALA A 224 13.05 3.49 3.65
N ASP A 225 12.08 3.61 4.53
CA ASP A 225 12.02 2.84 5.76
C ASP A 225 11.09 1.63 5.62
N PHE A 226 11.69 0.44 5.47
CA PHE A 226 11.04 -0.86 5.46
C PHE A 226 11.31 -1.64 6.76
N GLY A 227 11.56 -0.94 7.87
CA GLY A 227 11.85 -1.57 9.16
C GLY A 227 10.70 -2.46 9.65
N GLY A 228 10.98 -3.72 9.96
CA GLY A 228 9.98 -4.67 10.45
C GLY A 228 8.83 -4.96 9.49
N VAL A 229 9.02 -4.76 8.19
CA VAL A 229 8.03 -5.13 7.16
C VAL A 229 7.97 -6.65 7.02
N GLU A 230 6.78 -7.19 6.85
CA GLU A 230 6.52 -8.60 6.59
C GLU A 230 6.13 -8.81 5.12
N PHE A 231 6.98 -9.49 4.33
CA PHE A 231 6.70 -9.91 2.95
C PHE A 231 6.41 -11.41 2.93
N THR A 232 5.12 -11.77 2.93
CA THR A 232 4.71 -13.20 3.00
C THR A 232 4.98 -13.93 1.69
N GLN A 233 4.96 -13.23 0.56
CA GLN A 233 5.34 -13.79 -0.75
C GLN A 233 6.53 -13.02 -1.34
N ILE A 234 6.59 -12.92 -2.67
CA ILE A 234 7.69 -12.26 -3.35
C ILE A 234 7.71 -10.76 -3.03
N ALA A 235 8.88 -10.25 -2.67
CA ALA A 235 9.19 -8.83 -2.59
C ALA A 235 10.14 -8.47 -3.75
N ASP A 236 9.64 -7.75 -4.75
CA ASP A 236 10.40 -7.46 -5.95
C ASP A 236 10.83 -6.01 -6.02
N PHE A 237 12.11 -5.77 -5.74
CA PHE A 237 12.81 -4.49 -5.81
C PHE A 237 13.76 -4.43 -7.02
N SER A 238 13.53 -5.26 -8.04
CA SER A 238 14.40 -5.27 -9.22
C SER A 238 14.47 -3.88 -9.87
N GLU A 239 15.68 -3.44 -10.19
CA GLU A 239 15.95 -2.13 -10.80
C GLU A 239 15.47 -0.92 -9.96
N ALA A 240 15.09 -1.13 -8.70
CA ALA A 240 14.75 -0.03 -7.79
C ALA A 240 16.00 0.81 -7.45
N LYS A 241 15.82 2.13 -7.27
CA LYS A 241 16.91 3.06 -6.99
C LYS A 241 16.73 3.73 -5.63
N PHE A 242 17.71 3.55 -4.76
CA PHE A 242 17.77 4.13 -3.41
C PHE A 242 18.90 5.15 -3.35
N PHE A 243 18.57 6.43 -3.45
CA PHE A 243 19.57 7.51 -3.49
C PHE A 243 20.16 7.87 -2.13
N GLN A 244 19.46 7.57 -1.03
CA GLN A 244 19.94 7.80 0.34
C GLN A 244 19.89 6.49 1.15
N THR A 245 19.15 6.44 2.25
CA THR A 245 19.08 5.26 3.11
C THR A 245 17.96 4.33 2.70
N ALA A 246 18.28 3.07 2.45
CA ALA A 246 17.35 1.97 2.34
C ALA A 246 17.40 1.16 3.64
N ALA A 247 16.41 1.29 4.50
CA ALA A 247 16.38 0.64 5.81
C ALA A 247 15.45 -0.57 5.79
N PHE A 248 16.02 -1.77 5.80
CA PHE A 248 15.31 -3.06 5.88
C PHE A 248 15.54 -3.75 7.24
N GLY A 249 15.86 -2.99 8.27
CA GLY A 249 16.13 -3.53 9.59
C GLY A 249 14.96 -4.36 10.11
N ARG A 250 15.21 -5.61 10.52
CA ARG A 250 14.18 -6.57 11.00
C ARG A 250 13.06 -6.86 9.99
N ALA A 251 13.23 -6.58 8.70
CA ALA A 251 12.28 -6.98 7.68
C ALA A 251 12.29 -8.51 7.51
N GLU A 252 11.13 -9.11 7.26
CA GLU A 252 10.97 -10.55 7.09
C GLU A 252 10.53 -10.87 5.65
N PHE A 253 11.33 -11.68 4.96
CA PHE A 253 11.09 -12.11 3.59
C PHE A 253 10.83 -13.61 3.57
N PHE A 254 9.55 -14.00 3.57
CA PHE A 254 9.17 -15.43 3.67
C PHE A 254 9.40 -16.19 2.36
N GLN A 255 9.38 -15.52 1.22
CA GLN A 255 9.72 -16.10 -0.07
C GLN A 255 10.86 -15.32 -0.73
N THR A 256 10.86 -15.22 -2.06
CA THR A 256 11.93 -14.55 -2.78
C THR A 256 11.96 -13.04 -2.49
N ALA A 257 13.13 -12.55 -2.10
CA ALA A 257 13.48 -11.13 -2.06
C ALA A 257 14.36 -10.80 -3.27
N ALA A 258 13.79 -10.13 -4.28
CA ALA A 258 14.50 -9.82 -5.51
C ALA A 258 15.01 -8.37 -5.47
N PHE A 259 16.31 -8.20 -5.47
CA PHE A 259 17.02 -6.93 -5.59
C PHE A 259 17.92 -6.89 -6.86
N GLY A 260 17.56 -7.69 -7.88
CA GLY A 260 18.33 -7.76 -9.11
C GLY A 260 18.49 -6.39 -9.77
N ARG A 261 19.70 -5.95 -10.06
CA ARG A 261 20.02 -4.63 -10.62
C ARG A 261 19.55 -3.44 -9.79
N ALA A 262 19.18 -3.63 -8.51
CA ALA A 262 18.86 -2.51 -7.62
C ALA A 262 20.11 -1.65 -7.37
N GLU A 263 19.93 -0.34 -7.30
CA GLU A 263 21.01 0.63 -7.09
C GLU A 263 20.88 1.25 -5.69
N PHE A 264 21.92 1.09 -4.86
CA PHE A 264 22.01 1.68 -3.52
C PHE A 264 23.15 2.70 -3.51
N THR A 265 22.83 3.98 -3.69
CA THR A 265 23.84 5.03 -3.78
C THR A 265 24.52 5.31 -2.43
N ARG A 266 23.79 5.15 -1.31
CA ARG A 266 24.36 5.37 0.02
C ARG A 266 24.19 4.14 0.92
N THR A 267 23.34 4.20 1.92
CA THR A 267 23.23 3.17 2.95
C THR A 267 22.16 2.15 2.61
N ALA A 268 22.52 0.87 2.57
CA ALA A 268 21.59 -0.25 2.56
C ALA A 268 21.72 -1.00 3.89
N ASP A 269 20.69 -0.93 4.72
CA ASP A 269 20.70 -1.50 6.08
C ASP A 269 19.74 -2.68 6.20
N PHE A 270 20.30 -3.88 6.27
CA PHE A 270 19.57 -5.13 6.43
C PHE A 270 19.78 -5.77 7.81
N ARG A 271 20.21 -5.00 8.81
CA ARG A 271 20.48 -5.55 10.15
C ARG A 271 19.22 -6.14 10.77
N GLY A 272 19.32 -7.39 11.18
CA GLY A 272 18.21 -8.17 11.74
C GLY A 272 17.14 -8.56 10.72
N ALA A 273 17.34 -8.32 9.43
CA ALA A 273 16.44 -8.84 8.40
C ALA A 273 16.53 -10.38 8.29
N ILE A 274 15.41 -11.02 7.98
CA ILE A 274 15.33 -12.47 7.85
C ILE A 274 14.87 -12.84 6.44
N PHE A 275 15.70 -13.60 5.74
CA PHE A 275 15.41 -14.12 4.40
C PHE A 275 15.17 -15.63 4.54
N PHE A 276 13.90 -16.04 4.56
CA PHE A 276 13.53 -17.45 4.73
C PHE A 276 13.75 -18.29 3.47
N GLN A 277 13.84 -17.66 2.31
CA GLN A 277 14.13 -18.33 1.04
C GLN A 277 15.17 -17.51 0.25
N ASN A 278 15.01 -17.45 -1.06
CA ASN A 278 15.98 -16.83 -1.96
C ASN A 278 16.08 -15.30 -1.78
N ALA A 279 17.30 -14.79 -1.60
CA ALA A 279 17.62 -13.37 -1.65
C ALA A 279 18.52 -13.12 -2.88
N ASN A 280 17.97 -12.53 -3.93
CA ASN A 280 18.67 -12.29 -5.18
C ASN A 280 19.16 -10.85 -5.28
N PHE A 281 20.47 -10.64 -5.19
CA PHE A 281 21.13 -9.35 -5.38
C PHE A 281 21.96 -9.31 -6.67
N SER A 282 21.65 -10.15 -7.65
CA SER A 282 22.42 -10.23 -8.91
C SER A 282 22.50 -8.87 -9.59
N ARG A 283 23.73 -8.41 -9.86
CA ARG A 283 24.02 -7.10 -10.45
C ARG A 283 23.50 -5.90 -9.64
N ALA A 284 23.16 -6.09 -8.37
CA ALA A 284 22.88 -4.96 -7.48
C ALA A 284 24.16 -4.16 -7.22
N THR A 285 24.07 -2.84 -7.19
CA THR A 285 25.21 -1.94 -6.96
C THR A 285 25.09 -1.23 -5.62
N PHE A 286 26.19 -1.18 -4.87
CA PHE A 286 26.34 -0.46 -3.62
C PHE A 286 27.47 0.56 -3.78
N GLU A 287 27.11 1.82 -4.13
CA GLU A 287 28.10 2.79 -4.61
C GLU A 287 29.00 3.32 -3.49
N LYS A 288 28.40 3.92 -2.46
CA LYS A 288 29.17 4.63 -1.44
C LYS A 288 29.57 3.76 -0.25
N TYR A 289 28.68 2.87 0.19
CA TYR A 289 28.89 2.03 1.37
C TYR A 289 28.48 0.59 1.09
N SER A 290 29.26 -0.36 1.62
CA SER A 290 28.86 -1.76 1.61
C SER A 290 27.53 -1.95 2.38
N PRO A 291 26.68 -2.91 1.98
CA PRO A 291 25.43 -3.21 2.68
C PRO A 291 25.74 -3.67 4.11
N ARG A 292 24.88 -3.27 5.04
CA ARG A 292 25.01 -3.63 6.45
C ARG A 292 24.12 -4.81 6.79
N PHE A 293 24.71 -5.95 7.08
CA PHE A 293 23.99 -7.16 7.52
C PHE A 293 24.15 -7.44 9.03
N ALA A 294 25.12 -6.81 9.68
CA ALA A 294 25.34 -6.95 11.12
C ALA A 294 25.62 -5.60 11.78
N ALA A 295 25.34 -5.48 13.07
CA ALA A 295 25.75 -4.32 13.86
C ALA A 295 27.27 -4.38 14.13
N THR A 296 27.95 -3.24 14.05
CA THR A 296 29.39 -3.09 14.34
C THR A 296 29.67 -2.70 15.77
N THR A 297 28.67 -2.59 16.65
CA THR A 297 28.83 -2.08 18.02
C THR A 297 29.35 -3.16 18.98
N HIS A 298 30.50 -2.89 19.60
CA HIS A 298 30.99 -3.63 20.76
C HIS A 298 30.00 -3.45 21.93
N GLY A 299 29.49 -4.54 22.49
CA GLY A 299 28.90 -4.53 23.84
C GLY A 299 27.40 -4.81 24.00
N VAL A 300 26.63 -5.05 22.96
CA VAL A 300 25.27 -5.59 23.08
C VAL A 300 25.20 -6.92 22.35
N SER A 301 24.59 -7.95 22.94
CA SER A 301 24.47 -9.29 22.39
C SER A 301 24.11 -9.25 20.89
N GLY A 302 25.10 -9.53 20.03
CA GLY A 302 25.09 -9.22 18.60
C GLY A 302 24.06 -9.97 17.76
N GLU A 303 23.39 -10.99 18.30
CA GLU A 303 22.48 -11.87 17.56
C GLU A 303 21.22 -11.16 17.02
N ALA A 304 20.66 -10.22 17.77
CA ALA A 304 19.40 -9.57 17.41
C ALA A 304 19.50 -8.62 16.18
N TYR A 305 20.71 -8.32 15.73
CA TYR A 305 20.96 -7.31 14.69
C TYR A 305 21.68 -7.85 13.44
N ARG A 306 21.86 -9.18 13.35
CA ARG A 306 22.44 -9.79 12.15
C ARG A 306 21.32 -10.21 11.19
N ALA A 307 21.52 -9.99 9.88
CA ALA A 307 20.63 -10.55 8.88
C ALA A 307 20.80 -12.06 8.83
N ARG A 308 19.70 -12.78 8.64
CA ARG A 308 19.66 -14.24 8.56
C ARG A 308 19.23 -14.66 7.16
N PHE A 309 19.96 -15.58 6.56
CA PHE A 309 19.65 -16.14 5.25
C PHE A 309 19.40 -17.64 5.40
N ALA A 310 18.41 -18.18 4.69
CA ALA A 310 18.22 -19.61 4.57
C ALA A 310 19.44 -20.21 3.85
N VAL A 311 19.89 -21.39 4.31
CA VAL A 311 20.89 -22.18 3.61
C VAL A 311 20.25 -22.70 2.34
N LEU A 312 20.49 -22.03 1.22
CA LEU A 312 20.20 -22.58 -0.09
C LEU A 312 21.32 -23.54 -0.44
N SER A 313 20.96 -24.73 -0.98
CA SER A 313 21.90 -25.81 -1.35
C SER A 313 23.18 -25.27 -1.98
N GLU A 314 24.30 -25.95 -1.76
CA GLU A 314 25.70 -25.63 -2.03
C GLU A 314 26.06 -24.98 -3.39
N LYS A 315 25.12 -24.74 -4.27
CA LYS A 315 25.36 -24.29 -5.66
C LYS A 315 25.01 -22.85 -5.98
N GLN A 316 24.41 -22.08 -5.07
CA GLN A 316 24.17 -20.64 -5.30
C GLN A 316 24.62 -19.83 -4.08
N PRO A 317 25.62 -18.95 -4.23
CA PRO A 317 25.89 -17.96 -3.21
C PRO A 317 24.63 -17.12 -2.99
N ALA A 318 24.27 -16.90 -1.74
CA ALA A 318 23.09 -16.10 -1.37
C ALA A 318 23.16 -14.67 -1.94
N HIS A 319 24.35 -14.25 -2.40
CA HIS A 319 24.63 -12.94 -3.00
C HIS A 319 25.98 -12.96 -3.70
N ASP A 320 26.15 -12.16 -4.73
CA ASP A 320 27.38 -11.97 -5.53
C ASP A 320 28.06 -10.61 -5.28
N PHE A 321 27.86 -10.01 -4.12
CA PHE A 321 28.51 -8.75 -3.72
C PHE A 321 29.49 -8.93 -2.57
N ALA A 322 30.51 -8.07 -2.50
CA ALA A 322 31.48 -8.06 -1.42
C ALA A 322 30.84 -7.57 -0.11
N VAL A 323 30.97 -8.33 0.96
CA VAL A 323 30.49 -7.99 2.29
C VAL A 323 31.67 -7.41 3.10
N ARG A 324 31.47 -6.26 3.72
CA ARG A 324 32.48 -5.62 4.58
C ARG A 324 32.76 -6.48 5.80
N GLU A 325 34.01 -6.54 6.26
CA GLU A 325 34.40 -7.24 7.48
C GLU A 325 33.51 -6.79 8.66
N GLY A 326 33.03 -7.74 9.46
CA GLY A 326 32.07 -7.48 10.54
C GLY A 326 30.62 -7.32 10.13
N SER A 327 30.29 -7.38 8.84
CA SER A 327 28.94 -7.25 8.30
C SER A 327 28.43 -8.55 7.65
N ARG A 328 28.95 -9.71 8.08
CA ARG A 328 28.55 -11.01 7.51
C ARG A 328 27.11 -11.37 7.88
N PRO A 329 26.30 -11.86 6.94
CA PRO A 329 25.01 -12.43 7.24
C PRO A 329 25.19 -13.73 8.05
N ILE A 330 24.24 -14.06 8.91
CA ILE A 330 24.11 -15.39 9.51
C ILE A 330 23.20 -16.21 8.62
N LEU A 331 23.64 -17.40 8.24
CA LEU A 331 22.80 -18.37 7.55
C LEU A 331 21.80 -18.98 8.56
N LEU A 332 20.54 -19.14 8.17
CA LEU A 332 19.54 -19.81 9.00
C LEU A 332 19.98 -21.27 9.20
N GLY A 333 20.09 -21.70 10.46
CA GLY A 333 20.53 -23.05 10.83
C GLY A 333 22.00 -23.19 11.23
N GLU A 334 22.83 -22.15 11.10
CA GLU A 334 24.14 -22.13 11.75
C GLU A 334 23.98 -21.79 13.24
N THR A 335 24.28 -22.76 14.10
CA THR A 335 24.61 -22.48 15.49
C THR A 335 26.02 -21.89 15.52
N GLU A 336 26.21 -20.77 16.19
CA GLU A 336 27.56 -20.24 16.44
C GLU A 336 28.42 -21.33 17.04
N LEU A 337 29.51 -21.66 16.38
CA LEU A 337 30.62 -22.42 16.95
C LEU A 337 31.51 -21.47 17.74
#